data_f5578532c79e90d124d1754cc1b539b5
#
_entry.id   f5578532c79e90d124d1754cc1b539b5
#
_cell.length_a   1.000
_cell.length_b   1.000
_cell.length_c   1.000
_cell.angle_alpha   90.00
_cell.angle_beta   90.00
_cell.angle_gamma   90.00
#
_symmetry.space_group_name_H-M   'P 1'
#
loop_
_entity.id
_entity.type
_entity.pdbx_description
1 polymer ?
#
loop_
_entity_poly.entity_id
_entity_poly.type
_entity_poly.pdbx_seq_one_letter_code
_entity_poly.pdbx_strand_id
1 'polypeptide(L)'
;FSHGKNLALYFISFKQRTEKEVRDYLFKHEINPHIIPQIIDNLKKDHWIDDYKLLESLAQQNLNSGDKGAYALKQKWLQKGCDKQVIDEILNQFDFSEVAIKVASKLLRKYQGKLPTKSLKDKLTQNLINKGFSFQESKHAIDQLELEADEEIEQALLYKEIEKQYQKFSKKYDGYELKQRLTQSLA
;
A
#
# COMPACT_ATOMS: atom_id res chain seq x y z
N PHE A 1 -32.30 1.27 -26.88
CA PHE A 1 -31.26 0.23 -26.74
C PHE A 1 -29.95 0.58 -27.46
N SER A 2 -30.03 0.83 -28.75
CA SER A 2 -28.82 1.10 -29.59
C SER A 2 -28.05 2.34 -29.11
N HIS A 3 -28.76 3.40 -28.80
CA HIS A 3 -28.15 4.64 -28.28
C HIS A 3 -27.43 4.39 -26.94
N GLY A 4 -28.09 3.70 -26.02
CA GLY A 4 -27.50 3.35 -24.73
C GLY A 4 -26.28 2.43 -24.86
N LYS A 5 -26.37 1.43 -25.73
CA LYS A 5 -25.24 0.53 -26.01
C LYS A 5 -24.05 1.30 -26.58
N ASN A 6 -24.27 2.22 -27.50
CA ASN A 6 -23.21 3.03 -28.10
C ASN A 6 -22.56 3.95 -27.06
N LEU A 7 -23.32 4.54 -26.18
CA LEU A 7 -22.78 5.34 -25.05
C LEU A 7 -21.90 4.47 -24.14
N ALA A 8 -22.36 3.27 -23.81
CA ALA A 8 -21.60 2.35 -22.98
C ALA A 8 -20.28 1.96 -23.64
N LEU A 9 -20.32 1.60 -24.92
CA LEU A 9 -19.12 1.25 -25.68
C LEU A 9 -18.14 2.41 -25.77
N TYR A 10 -18.64 3.62 -25.96
CA TYR A 10 -17.79 4.82 -25.91
C TYR A 10 -17.09 4.97 -24.55
N PHE A 11 -17.84 4.81 -23.47
CA PHE A 11 -17.29 4.89 -22.13
C PHE A 11 -16.22 3.83 -21.84
N ILE A 12 -16.47 2.60 -22.28
CA ILE A 12 -15.55 1.47 -22.12
C ILE A 12 -14.29 1.64 -22.98
N SER A 13 -14.40 2.35 -24.13
CA SER A 13 -13.27 2.51 -25.06
C SER A 13 -12.06 3.23 -24.44
N PHE A 14 -12.27 4.04 -23.39
CA PHE A 14 -11.19 4.76 -22.73
C PHE A 14 -10.40 3.87 -21.74
N LYS A 15 -11.09 2.98 -21.04
CA LYS A 15 -10.50 1.96 -20.18
C LYS A 15 -11.57 0.92 -19.83
N GLN A 16 -11.14 -0.24 -19.36
CA GLN A 16 -12.05 -1.25 -18.85
C GLN A 16 -12.83 -0.71 -17.65
N ARG A 17 -14.13 -1.03 -17.60
CA ARG A 17 -15.05 -0.55 -16.58
C ARG A 17 -15.75 -1.71 -15.88
N THR A 18 -16.12 -1.53 -14.62
CA THR A 18 -16.98 -2.49 -13.92
C THR A 18 -18.42 -2.36 -14.41
N GLU A 19 -19.22 -3.41 -14.17
CA GLU A 19 -20.65 -3.39 -14.45
C GLU A 19 -21.32 -2.18 -13.79
N LYS A 20 -21.03 -1.92 -12.52
CA LYS A 20 -21.58 -0.78 -11.79
C LYS A 20 -21.20 0.56 -12.42
N GLU A 21 -19.94 0.73 -12.79
CA GLU A 21 -19.49 1.97 -13.45
C GLU A 21 -20.25 2.24 -14.75
N VAL A 22 -20.49 1.21 -15.56
CA VAL A 22 -21.26 1.32 -16.81
C VAL A 22 -22.73 1.62 -16.51
N ARG A 23 -23.30 0.93 -15.54
CA ARG A 23 -24.70 1.17 -15.12
C ARG A 23 -24.89 2.61 -14.66
N ASP A 24 -23.99 3.10 -13.80
CA ASP A 24 -24.06 4.48 -13.26
C ASP A 24 -23.88 5.51 -14.39
N TYR A 25 -22.99 5.24 -15.35
CA TYR A 25 -22.78 6.10 -16.51
C TYR A 25 -24.03 6.19 -17.38
N LEU A 26 -24.67 5.07 -17.67
CA LEU A 26 -25.92 5.05 -18.47
C LEU A 26 -27.05 5.75 -17.75
N PHE A 27 -27.17 5.56 -16.45
CA PHE A 27 -28.16 6.25 -15.63
C PHE A 27 -27.95 7.78 -15.65
N LYS A 28 -26.70 8.20 -15.49
CA LYS A 28 -26.33 9.61 -15.52
C LYS A 28 -26.63 10.27 -16.87
N HIS A 29 -26.54 9.52 -17.96
CA HIS A 29 -26.83 10.01 -19.30
C HIS A 29 -28.28 9.78 -19.73
N GLU A 30 -29.17 9.66 -18.73
CA GLU A 30 -30.62 9.63 -18.91
C GLU A 30 -31.14 8.46 -19.77
N ILE A 31 -30.42 7.36 -19.80
CA ILE A 31 -30.91 6.14 -20.41
C ILE A 31 -32.01 5.55 -19.52
N ASN A 32 -33.10 5.11 -20.16
CA ASN A 32 -34.23 4.52 -19.46
C ASN A 32 -33.77 3.39 -18.52
N PRO A 33 -34.05 3.49 -17.20
CA PRO A 33 -33.63 2.47 -16.25
C PRO A 33 -34.09 1.06 -16.54
N HIS A 34 -35.23 0.91 -17.25
CA HIS A 34 -35.77 -0.40 -17.64
C HIS A 34 -34.95 -1.07 -18.75
N ILE A 35 -34.20 -0.28 -19.54
CA ILE A 35 -33.39 -0.76 -20.65
C ILE A 35 -31.97 -1.07 -20.19
N ILE A 36 -31.49 -0.40 -19.16
CA ILE A 36 -30.10 -0.56 -18.68
C ILE A 36 -29.72 -2.01 -18.40
N PRO A 37 -30.53 -2.84 -17.70
CA PRO A 37 -30.18 -4.25 -17.49
C PRO A 37 -29.98 -5.03 -18.79
N GLN A 38 -30.79 -4.74 -19.81
CA GLN A 38 -30.68 -5.40 -21.12
C GLN A 38 -29.37 -5.03 -21.81
N ILE A 39 -28.98 -3.76 -21.74
CA ILE A 39 -27.72 -3.28 -22.31
C ILE A 39 -26.54 -3.95 -21.60
N ILE A 40 -26.57 -3.99 -20.27
CA ILE A 40 -25.53 -4.63 -19.45
C ILE A 40 -25.40 -6.11 -19.80
N ASP A 41 -26.50 -6.86 -19.89
CA ASP A 41 -26.47 -8.27 -20.23
C ASP A 41 -25.89 -8.51 -21.62
N ASN A 42 -26.24 -7.65 -22.58
CA ASN A 42 -25.70 -7.73 -23.94
C ASN A 42 -24.18 -7.49 -23.96
N LEU A 43 -23.72 -6.48 -23.22
CA LEU A 43 -22.29 -6.17 -23.12
C LEU A 43 -21.50 -7.27 -22.41
N LYS A 44 -22.11 -7.94 -21.44
CA LYS A 44 -21.52 -9.12 -20.78
C LYS A 44 -21.38 -10.30 -21.75
N LYS A 45 -22.41 -10.58 -22.54
CA LYS A 45 -22.36 -11.64 -23.56
C LYS A 45 -21.25 -11.42 -24.56
N ASP A 46 -21.04 -10.18 -24.98
CA ASP A 46 -20.01 -9.80 -25.91
C ASP A 46 -18.64 -9.57 -25.26
N HIS A 47 -18.50 -9.85 -23.96
CA HIS A 47 -17.27 -9.71 -23.19
C HIS A 47 -16.74 -8.28 -23.08
N TRP A 48 -17.56 -7.28 -23.30
CA TRP A 48 -17.21 -5.88 -23.06
C TRP A 48 -17.20 -5.51 -21.57
N ILE A 49 -17.99 -6.22 -20.78
CA ILE A 49 -18.05 -6.12 -19.31
C ILE A 49 -17.72 -7.49 -18.74
N ASP A 50 -16.69 -7.57 -17.93
CA ASP A 50 -16.29 -8.77 -17.23
C ASP A 50 -15.52 -8.37 -15.97
N ASP A 51 -16.24 -8.24 -14.86
CA ASP A 51 -15.67 -7.80 -13.59
C ASP A 51 -14.58 -8.74 -13.09
N TYR A 52 -14.78 -10.05 -13.27
CA TYR A 52 -13.80 -11.05 -12.86
C TYR A 52 -12.45 -10.85 -13.56
N LYS A 53 -12.46 -10.75 -14.87
CA LYS A 53 -11.23 -10.52 -15.66
C LYS A 53 -10.59 -9.18 -15.35
N LEU A 54 -11.41 -8.15 -15.16
CA LEU A 54 -10.90 -6.83 -14.79
C LEU A 54 -10.16 -6.86 -13.45
N LEU A 55 -10.76 -7.45 -12.44
CA LEU A 55 -10.14 -7.54 -11.11
C LEU A 55 -8.91 -8.44 -11.10
N GLU A 56 -8.94 -9.55 -11.84
CA GLU A 56 -7.77 -10.42 -12.02
C GLU A 56 -6.60 -9.66 -12.66
N SER A 57 -6.88 -8.88 -13.69
CA SER A 57 -5.89 -8.04 -14.36
C SER A 57 -5.33 -6.96 -13.42
N LEU A 58 -6.18 -6.32 -12.63
CA LEU A 58 -5.76 -5.30 -11.65
C LEU A 58 -4.92 -5.91 -10.52
N ALA A 59 -5.26 -7.11 -10.07
CA ALA A 59 -4.46 -7.83 -9.08
C ALA A 59 -3.07 -8.16 -9.63
N GLN A 60 -3.00 -8.66 -10.85
CA GLN A 60 -1.73 -8.96 -11.51
C GLN A 60 -0.88 -7.69 -11.72
N GLN A 61 -1.51 -6.60 -12.12
CA GLN A 61 -0.82 -5.31 -12.26
C GLN A 61 -0.24 -4.84 -10.93
N ASN A 62 -0.98 -5.02 -9.84
CA ASN A 62 -0.50 -4.68 -8.49
C ASN A 62 0.70 -5.54 -8.07
N LEU A 63 0.70 -6.83 -8.43
CA LEU A 63 1.86 -7.70 -8.19
C LEU A 63 3.10 -7.22 -8.95
N ASN A 64 2.92 -6.77 -10.17
CA ASN A 64 4.04 -6.40 -11.05
C ASN A 64 4.62 -5.03 -10.70
N SER A 65 3.78 -4.05 -10.42
CA SER A 65 4.20 -2.66 -10.28
C SER A 65 3.49 -1.86 -9.19
N GLY A 66 2.54 -2.46 -8.49
CA GLY A 66 1.77 -1.77 -7.46
C GLY A 66 2.41 -1.84 -6.08
N ASP A 67 1.75 -1.20 -5.13
CA ASP A 67 2.21 -1.05 -3.76
C ASP A 67 1.12 -1.34 -2.72
N LYS A 68 0.01 -1.96 -3.14
CA LYS A 68 -1.14 -2.21 -2.27
C LYS A 68 -1.19 -3.64 -1.77
N GLY A 69 -1.67 -3.82 -0.54
CA GLY A 69 -2.03 -5.12 -0.01
C GLY A 69 -3.46 -5.51 -0.36
N ALA A 70 -3.79 -6.77 -0.13
CA ALA A 70 -5.11 -7.32 -0.46
C ALA A 70 -6.26 -6.54 0.17
N TYR A 71 -6.13 -6.09 1.41
CA TYR A 71 -7.18 -5.36 2.10
C TYR A 71 -7.49 -4.02 1.41
N ALA A 72 -6.49 -3.28 0.99
CA ALA A 72 -6.68 -2.01 0.28
C ALA A 72 -7.34 -2.23 -1.09
N LEU A 73 -6.95 -3.26 -1.81
CA LEU A 73 -7.57 -3.63 -3.08
C LEU A 73 -9.05 -4.01 -2.88
N LYS A 74 -9.33 -4.81 -1.86
CA LYS A 74 -10.70 -5.20 -1.52
C LYS A 74 -11.58 -3.98 -1.25
N GLN A 75 -11.13 -3.04 -0.44
CA GLN A 75 -11.87 -1.82 -0.12
C GLN A 75 -12.14 -0.99 -1.38
N LYS A 76 -11.14 -0.82 -2.21
CA LYS A 76 -11.27 -0.07 -3.47
C LYS A 76 -12.28 -0.73 -4.41
N TRP A 77 -12.21 -2.05 -4.55
CA TRP A 77 -13.08 -2.79 -5.47
C TRP A 77 -14.53 -2.87 -4.97
N LEU A 78 -14.72 -2.94 -3.64
CA LEU A 78 -16.05 -2.82 -3.04
C LEU A 78 -16.68 -1.46 -3.34
N GLN A 79 -15.89 -0.39 -3.27
CA GLN A 79 -16.36 0.96 -3.63
C GLN A 79 -16.74 1.07 -5.10
N LYS A 80 -16.09 0.31 -5.97
CA LYS A 80 -16.44 0.22 -7.39
C LYS A 80 -17.65 -0.67 -7.66
N GLY A 81 -18.24 -1.24 -6.62
CA GLY A 81 -19.45 -2.05 -6.72
C GLY A 81 -19.25 -3.48 -7.15
N CYS A 82 -18.03 -4.00 -7.05
CA CYS A 82 -17.76 -5.41 -7.34
C CYS A 82 -18.29 -6.31 -6.23
N ASP A 83 -18.69 -7.54 -6.59
CA ASP A 83 -19.20 -8.53 -5.65
C ASP A 83 -18.09 -8.99 -4.70
N LYS A 84 -18.39 -9.01 -3.40
CA LYS A 84 -17.46 -9.44 -2.35
C LYS A 84 -16.93 -10.85 -2.60
N GLN A 85 -17.77 -11.78 -3.02
CA GLN A 85 -17.35 -13.17 -3.28
C GLN A 85 -16.34 -13.24 -4.42
N VAL A 86 -16.58 -12.50 -5.49
CA VAL A 86 -15.66 -12.42 -6.64
C VAL A 86 -14.32 -11.82 -6.21
N ILE A 87 -14.37 -10.75 -5.43
CA ILE A 87 -13.16 -10.11 -4.89
C ILE A 87 -12.34 -11.10 -4.05
N ASP A 88 -12.99 -11.80 -3.13
CA ASP A 88 -12.33 -12.75 -2.24
C ASP A 88 -11.72 -13.93 -3.03
N GLU A 89 -12.43 -14.46 -4.02
CA GLU A 89 -11.90 -15.50 -4.90
C GLU A 89 -10.63 -15.05 -5.63
N ILE A 90 -10.67 -13.86 -6.19
CA ILE A 90 -9.52 -13.31 -6.93
C ILE A 90 -8.34 -13.06 -6.01
N LEU A 91 -8.56 -12.40 -4.86
CA LEU A 91 -7.49 -12.10 -3.93
C LEU A 91 -6.85 -13.35 -3.33
N ASN A 92 -7.62 -14.44 -3.16
CA ASN A 92 -7.08 -15.71 -2.67
C ASN A 92 -6.19 -16.43 -3.69
N GLN A 93 -6.26 -16.07 -4.97
CA GLN A 93 -5.41 -16.63 -6.01
C GLN A 93 -4.01 -16.01 -6.05
N PHE A 94 -3.81 -14.87 -5.41
CA PHE A 94 -2.58 -14.11 -5.46
C PHE A 94 -1.92 -14.00 -4.10
N ASP A 95 -0.59 -14.05 -4.10
CA ASP A 95 0.24 -13.84 -2.91
C ASP A 95 0.90 -12.46 -3.02
N PHE A 96 0.58 -11.58 -2.08
CA PHE A 96 1.11 -10.21 -2.05
C PHE A 96 2.35 -10.06 -1.16
N SER A 97 2.96 -11.16 -0.72
CA SER A 97 4.16 -11.14 0.13
C SER A 97 5.32 -10.40 -0.52
N GLU A 98 5.54 -10.63 -1.82
CA GLU A 98 6.61 -9.96 -2.58
C GLU A 98 6.38 -8.45 -2.68
N VAL A 99 5.12 -8.04 -2.86
CA VAL A 99 4.75 -6.62 -2.88
C VAL A 99 5.06 -5.98 -1.53
N ALA A 100 4.71 -6.65 -0.44
CA ALA A 100 5.00 -6.18 0.92
C ALA A 100 6.50 -5.98 1.13
N ILE A 101 7.33 -6.93 0.67
CA ILE A 101 8.79 -6.86 0.78
C ILE A 101 9.33 -5.67 -0.03
N LYS A 102 8.87 -5.47 -1.25
CA LYS A 102 9.28 -4.34 -2.09
C LYS A 102 8.92 -2.99 -1.44
N VAL A 103 7.71 -2.88 -0.91
CA VAL A 103 7.25 -1.67 -0.23
C VAL A 103 8.07 -1.43 1.03
N ALA A 104 8.29 -2.47 1.83
CA ALA A 104 9.11 -2.39 3.03
C ALA A 104 10.55 -1.95 2.70
N SER A 105 11.13 -2.47 1.63
CA SER A 105 12.46 -2.07 1.17
C SER A 105 12.55 -0.59 0.80
N LYS A 106 11.55 -0.07 0.11
CA LYS A 106 11.48 1.36 -0.25
C LYS A 106 11.35 2.24 0.99
N LEU A 107 10.51 1.82 1.94
CA LEU A 107 10.32 2.54 3.19
C LEU A 107 11.58 2.52 4.05
N LEU A 108 12.28 1.39 4.07
CA LEU A 108 13.55 1.26 4.78
C LEU A 108 14.56 2.28 4.25
N ARG A 109 14.72 2.38 2.94
CA ARG A 109 15.62 3.38 2.32
C ARG A 109 15.25 4.82 2.73
N LYS A 110 13.95 5.10 2.84
CA LYS A 110 13.46 6.43 3.22
C LYS A 110 13.80 6.78 4.67
N TYR A 111 13.68 5.82 5.58
CA TYR A 111 13.82 6.06 7.02
C TYR A 111 15.14 5.56 7.60
N GLN A 112 15.95 4.85 6.82
CA GLN A 112 17.24 4.34 7.25
C GLN A 112 18.17 5.47 7.71
N GLY A 113 18.80 5.28 8.88
CA GLY A 113 19.67 6.28 9.47
C GLY A 113 18.96 7.43 10.18
N LYS A 114 17.62 7.45 10.16
CA LYS A 114 16.81 8.52 10.79
C LYS A 114 16.17 8.09 12.09
N LEU A 115 15.91 6.79 12.27
CA LEU A 115 15.20 6.23 13.42
C LEU A 115 15.96 5.05 14.01
N PRO A 116 15.90 4.86 15.36
CA PRO A 116 16.39 3.63 16.00
C PRO A 116 15.61 2.41 15.49
N THR A 117 16.22 1.23 15.62
CA THR A 117 15.67 -0.04 15.10
C THR A 117 14.21 -0.29 15.48
N LYS A 118 13.88 -0.15 16.76
CA LYS A 118 12.50 -0.39 17.22
C LYS A 118 11.50 0.58 16.59
N SER A 119 11.83 1.87 16.62
CA SER A 119 10.99 2.90 16.01
C SER A 119 10.88 2.71 14.50
N LEU A 120 11.96 2.29 13.84
CA LEU A 120 11.98 1.99 12.43
C LEU A 120 11.04 0.83 12.09
N LYS A 121 11.11 -0.28 12.83
CA LYS A 121 10.21 -1.43 12.65
C LYS A 121 8.75 -1.04 12.84
N ASP A 122 8.44 -0.29 13.89
CA ASP A 122 7.08 0.19 14.16
C ASP A 122 6.57 1.09 13.02
N LYS A 123 7.42 1.97 12.52
CA LYS A 123 7.09 2.86 11.40
C LYS A 123 6.81 2.08 10.11
N LEU A 124 7.67 1.10 9.80
CA LEU A 124 7.49 0.25 8.62
C LEU A 124 6.19 -0.57 8.73
N THR A 125 5.95 -1.17 9.89
CA THR A 125 4.73 -1.96 10.15
C THR A 125 3.48 -1.10 9.95
N GLN A 126 3.46 0.08 10.54
CA GLN A 126 2.30 0.99 10.43
C GLN A 126 2.05 1.40 8.99
N ASN A 127 3.09 1.72 8.24
CA ASN A 127 2.96 2.09 6.83
C ASN A 127 2.44 0.93 5.97
N LEU A 128 2.92 -0.29 6.23
CA LEU A 128 2.46 -1.48 5.51
C LEU A 128 0.99 -1.78 5.80
N ILE A 129 0.58 -1.67 7.05
CA ILE A 129 -0.83 -1.84 7.44
C ILE A 129 -1.70 -0.79 6.74
N ASN A 130 -1.25 0.46 6.70
CA ASN A 130 -1.97 1.55 6.02
C ASN A 130 -2.10 1.30 4.51
N LYS A 131 -1.17 0.57 3.92
CA LYS A 131 -1.22 0.18 2.50
C LYS A 131 -2.06 -1.07 2.23
N GLY A 132 -2.63 -1.67 3.27
CA GLY A 132 -3.56 -2.78 3.14
C GLY A 132 -2.97 -4.16 3.37
N PHE A 133 -1.73 -4.26 3.84
CA PHE A 133 -1.13 -5.53 4.23
C PHE A 133 -1.57 -5.92 5.65
N SER A 134 -1.69 -7.22 5.92
CA SER A 134 -1.98 -7.70 7.27
C SER A 134 -0.77 -7.48 8.19
N PHE A 135 -1.00 -7.56 9.50
CA PHE A 135 0.09 -7.50 10.48
C PHE A 135 1.11 -8.63 10.24
N GLN A 136 0.64 -9.84 9.94
CA GLN A 136 1.51 -10.99 9.68
C GLN A 136 2.34 -10.80 8.41
N GLU A 137 1.72 -10.33 7.33
CA GLU A 137 2.42 -10.00 6.08
C GLU A 137 3.46 -8.90 6.29
N SER A 138 3.10 -7.89 7.06
CA SER A 138 3.98 -6.77 7.39
C SER A 138 5.18 -7.23 8.19
N LYS A 139 4.95 -8.03 9.22
CA LYS A 139 6.01 -8.60 10.06
C LYS A 139 6.94 -9.50 9.25
N HIS A 140 6.38 -10.39 8.44
CA HIS A 140 7.17 -11.25 7.57
C HIS A 140 8.05 -10.45 6.61
N ALA A 141 7.49 -9.42 5.98
CA ALA A 141 8.24 -8.57 5.06
C ALA A 141 9.40 -7.86 5.75
N ILE A 142 9.19 -7.36 6.96
CA ILE A 142 10.23 -6.69 7.74
C ILE A 142 11.31 -7.66 8.16
N ASP A 143 10.94 -8.89 8.58
CA ASP A 143 11.89 -9.93 8.95
C ASP A 143 12.78 -10.34 7.77
N GLN A 144 12.24 -10.32 6.54
CA GLN A 144 12.98 -10.64 5.31
C GLN A 144 14.00 -9.57 4.91
N LEU A 145 13.89 -8.36 5.45
CA LEU A 145 14.81 -7.27 5.10
C LEU A 145 16.20 -7.43 5.72
N GLU A 146 16.41 -8.40 6.60
CA GLU A 146 17.67 -8.60 7.31
C GLU A 146 18.26 -7.25 7.76
N LEU A 147 17.72 -6.70 8.87
CA LEU A 147 18.15 -5.39 9.36
C LEU A 147 19.56 -5.48 10.00
N GLU A 148 20.52 -6.05 9.30
CA GLU A 148 21.93 -6.16 9.74
C GLU A 148 22.58 -4.79 9.91
N ALA A 149 22.08 -3.79 9.19
CA ALA A 149 22.53 -2.41 9.32
C ALA A 149 22.11 -1.73 10.64
N ASP A 150 21.34 -2.41 11.49
CA ASP A 150 20.81 -1.85 12.73
C ASP A 150 21.90 -1.45 13.71
N GLU A 151 22.92 -2.29 13.89
CA GLU A 151 24.02 -1.97 14.80
C GLU A 151 24.79 -0.73 14.35
N GLU A 152 25.05 -0.62 13.05
CA GLU A 152 25.74 0.56 12.49
C GLU A 152 24.91 1.83 12.66
N ILE A 153 23.59 1.73 12.39
CA ILE A 153 22.67 2.86 12.55
C ILE A 153 22.56 3.27 14.01
N GLU A 154 22.40 2.32 14.91
CA GLU A 154 22.34 2.56 16.34
C GLU A 154 23.63 3.18 16.86
N GLN A 155 24.77 2.69 16.41
CA GLN A 155 26.06 3.29 16.74
C GLN A 155 26.17 4.71 16.21
N ALA A 156 25.77 4.95 14.95
CA ALA A 156 25.79 6.30 14.38
C ALA A 156 24.90 7.27 15.17
N LEU A 157 23.69 6.83 15.55
CA LEU A 157 22.79 7.63 16.38
C LEU A 157 23.36 7.88 17.79
N LEU A 158 24.01 6.86 18.36
CA LEU A 158 24.69 6.97 19.65
C LEU A 158 25.84 7.96 19.56
N TYR A 159 26.69 7.90 18.53
CA TYR A 159 27.78 8.85 18.33
C TYR A 159 27.28 10.27 18.19
N LYS A 160 26.18 10.48 17.45
CA LYS A 160 25.57 11.82 17.35
C LYS A 160 25.10 12.34 18.71
N GLU A 161 24.52 11.47 19.52
CA GLU A 161 24.06 11.84 20.86
C GLU A 161 25.24 12.16 21.78
N ILE A 162 26.29 11.35 21.73
CA ILE A 162 27.54 11.61 22.48
C ILE A 162 28.12 12.95 22.11
N GLU A 163 28.25 13.24 20.81
CA GLU A 163 28.79 14.51 20.31
C GLU A 163 27.94 15.70 20.77
N LYS A 164 26.62 15.57 20.69
CA LYS A 164 25.68 16.59 21.15
C LYS A 164 25.86 16.88 22.65
N GLN A 165 25.96 15.82 23.47
CA GLN A 165 26.17 15.95 24.91
C GLN A 165 27.54 16.51 25.23
N TYR A 166 28.57 16.07 24.47
CA TYR A 166 29.93 16.64 24.61
C TYR A 166 29.93 18.13 24.34
N GLN A 167 29.35 18.61 23.27
CA GLN A 167 29.26 20.04 22.96
C GLN A 167 28.50 20.81 24.02
N LYS A 168 27.45 20.22 24.56
CA LYS A 168 26.66 20.84 25.64
C LYS A 168 27.46 21.01 26.91
N PHE A 169 28.18 19.97 27.35
CA PHE A 169 28.89 19.97 28.64
C PHE A 169 30.31 20.53 28.53
N SER A 170 30.98 20.46 27.37
CA SER A 170 32.32 21.03 27.18
C SER A 170 32.38 22.55 27.36
N LYS A 171 31.24 23.24 27.22
CA LYS A 171 31.14 24.68 27.46
C LYS A 171 31.11 25.03 28.97
N LYS A 172 30.76 24.08 29.84
CA LYS A 172 30.60 24.27 31.28
C LYS A 172 31.62 23.54 32.12
N TYR A 173 32.09 22.37 31.65
CA TYR A 173 32.94 21.46 32.39
C TYR A 173 34.13 21.05 31.52
N ASP A 174 35.24 20.71 32.17
CA ASP A 174 36.42 20.16 31.52
C ASP A 174 36.97 18.95 32.31
N GLY A 175 37.90 18.20 31.67
CA GLY A 175 38.59 17.09 32.31
C GLY A 175 37.70 15.98 32.85
N TYR A 176 37.93 15.61 34.11
CA TYR A 176 37.26 14.51 34.80
C TYR A 176 35.77 14.76 35.00
N GLU A 177 35.38 15.98 35.31
CA GLU A 177 34.00 16.38 35.54
C GLU A 177 33.16 16.28 34.26
N LEU A 178 33.74 16.66 33.12
CA LEU A 178 33.10 16.47 31.80
C LEU A 178 32.83 15.01 31.55
N LYS A 179 33.79 14.11 31.79
CA LYS A 179 33.62 12.67 31.60
C LYS A 179 32.49 12.11 32.49
N GLN A 180 32.42 12.52 33.74
CA GLN A 180 31.34 12.10 34.64
C GLN A 180 29.97 12.55 34.16
N ARG A 181 29.83 13.79 33.73
CA ARG A 181 28.55 14.34 33.23
C ARG A 181 28.09 13.66 31.97
N LEU A 182 28.99 13.37 31.03
CA LEU A 182 28.67 12.63 29.83
C LEU A 182 28.21 11.22 30.14
N THR A 183 28.91 10.52 31.04
CA THR A 183 28.56 9.17 31.46
C THR A 183 27.16 9.12 32.09
N GLN A 184 26.82 10.06 32.93
CA GLN A 184 25.51 10.16 33.58
C GLN A 184 24.39 10.45 32.56
N SER A 185 24.62 11.33 31.60
CA SER A 185 23.61 11.70 30.63
C SER A 185 23.31 10.60 29.61
N LEU A 186 24.26 9.68 29.39
CA LEU A 186 24.13 8.55 28.43
C LEU A 186 23.68 7.26 29.10
N ALA A 187 23.58 7.25 30.42
CA ALA A 187 23.15 6.08 31.18
C ALA A 187 21.65 5.76 31.02
#